data_687553662022e62fe7c2e27bb72373e1
#
_entry.id   687553662022e62fe7c2e27bb72373e1
#
_cell.length_a   1.000
_cell.length_b   1.000
_cell.length_c   1.000
_cell.angle_alpha   90.00
_cell.angle_beta   90.00
_cell.angle_gamma   90.00
#
_symmetry.space_group_name_H-M   'P 1'
#
loop_
_entity.id
_entity.type
_entity.pdbx_description
1 polymer ?
#
loop_
_entity_poly.entity_id
_entity_poly.type
_entity_poly.pdbx_seq_one_letter_code
_entity_poly.pdbx_strand_id
1 'polypeptide(L)'
;VSRGLGDVDKRQSPEQAPTPEAKHLAEQAQLQADRNRAYYAKNRALHRSVVLRLTEQIRNCILVHQQPNARIARSGALDPERVWRTVMDDDRVFRCAEEENHSSFTVDLLLDASASRLHCQEVIAAQGSILAQSLAACGIPVRVSCFSSLRGYTVLRVLKGFKEKSLQGICQYFASGWNRDGLALRAAGDLIGFDPGPAARHLLILLSLIHISEP
;
A
#
# COMPACT_ATOMS: atom_id res chain seq x y z
N VAL A 1 9.12 10.53 26.20
CA VAL A 1 7.75 10.46 26.74
C VAL A 1 6.89 9.83 25.66
N SER A 2 6.75 8.51 25.72
CA SER A 2 5.89 7.71 24.85
C SER A 2 4.43 8.01 25.21
N ARG A 3 3.76 8.85 24.43
CA ARG A 3 2.30 8.91 24.47
C ARG A 3 1.80 7.78 23.59
N GLY A 4 1.19 6.76 24.20
CA GLY A 4 0.63 5.61 23.54
C GLY A 4 -0.33 6.02 22.41
N LEU A 5 -0.23 5.33 21.29
CA LEU A 5 -1.26 5.26 20.27
C LEU A 5 -2.51 4.70 20.95
N GLY A 6 -3.47 5.60 21.26
CA GLY A 6 -4.75 5.20 21.82
C GLY A 6 -5.48 4.30 20.85
N ASP A 7 -6.16 3.35 21.42
CA ASP A 7 -7.06 2.32 20.89
C ASP A 7 -7.59 2.60 19.46
N VAL A 8 -7.03 1.90 18.45
CA VAL A 8 -7.20 2.18 17.02
C VAL A 8 -8.51 1.60 16.47
N ASP A 9 -9.39 0.99 17.29
CA ASP A 9 -10.46 0.14 16.76
C ASP A 9 -11.89 0.51 17.18
N LYS A 10 -12.20 1.81 17.33
CA LYS A 10 -13.60 2.23 17.46
C LYS A 10 -14.05 3.01 16.23
N ARG A 11 -14.65 2.28 15.28
CA ARG A 11 -15.52 2.87 14.26
C ARG A 11 -16.71 3.52 14.98
N GLN A 12 -16.60 4.81 15.29
CA GLN A 12 -17.69 5.55 15.90
C GLN A 12 -18.79 5.76 14.84
N SER A 13 -19.99 5.30 15.13
CA SER A 13 -21.15 5.69 14.33
C SER A 13 -21.44 7.19 14.50
N PRO A 14 -22.05 7.87 13.51
CA PRO A 14 -22.38 9.30 13.59
C PRO A 14 -23.18 9.66 14.85
N GLU A 15 -23.98 8.75 15.37
CA GLU A 15 -24.80 8.93 16.58
C GLU A 15 -23.96 9.02 17.87
N GLN A 16 -22.73 8.50 17.86
CA GLN A 16 -21.84 8.46 19.03
C GLN A 16 -20.85 9.64 19.06
N ALA A 17 -20.94 10.56 18.12
CA ALA A 17 -20.06 11.73 18.06
C ALA A 17 -20.34 12.70 19.21
N PRO A 18 -19.33 13.13 19.99
CA PRO A 18 -19.52 13.89 21.24
C PRO A 18 -19.92 15.35 21.00
N THR A 19 -19.76 15.89 19.79
CA THR A 19 -20.09 17.29 19.47
C THR A 19 -20.93 17.39 18.20
N PRO A 20 -21.78 18.43 18.06
CA PRO A 20 -22.57 18.62 16.83
C PRO A 20 -21.73 18.74 15.57
N GLU A 21 -20.56 19.37 15.65
CA GLU A 21 -19.61 19.46 14.52
C GLU A 21 -19.06 18.10 14.12
N ALA A 22 -18.71 17.27 15.11
CA ALA A 22 -18.20 15.91 14.87
C ALA A 22 -19.29 15.02 14.25
N LYS A 23 -20.56 15.19 14.68
CA LYS A 23 -21.71 14.50 14.11
C LYS A 23 -21.91 14.87 12.65
N HIS A 24 -21.91 16.17 12.33
CA HIS A 24 -22.03 16.65 10.95
C HIS A 24 -20.89 16.13 10.05
N LEU A 25 -19.64 16.14 10.55
CA LEU A 25 -18.51 15.60 9.81
C LEU A 25 -18.65 14.09 9.56
N ALA A 26 -19.14 13.33 10.54
CA ALA A 26 -19.36 11.91 10.40
C ALA A 26 -20.50 11.60 9.39
N GLU A 27 -21.56 12.39 9.38
CA GLU A 27 -22.64 12.29 8.37
C GLU A 27 -22.11 12.57 6.96
N GLN A 28 -21.30 13.62 6.78
CA GLN A 28 -20.65 13.92 5.49
C GLN A 28 -19.73 12.79 5.05
N ALA A 29 -18.95 12.22 5.95
CA ALA A 29 -18.08 11.09 5.65
C ALA A 29 -18.88 9.85 5.23
N GLN A 30 -20.03 9.62 5.85
CA GLN A 30 -20.91 8.51 5.46
C GLN A 30 -21.53 8.72 4.07
N LEU A 31 -22.03 9.92 3.79
CA LEU A 31 -22.54 10.26 2.46
C LEU A 31 -21.47 10.11 1.38
N GLN A 32 -20.23 10.53 1.68
CA GLN A 32 -19.11 10.36 0.75
C GLN A 32 -18.76 8.88 0.55
N ALA A 33 -18.82 8.08 1.60
CA ALA A 33 -18.58 6.63 1.47
C ALA A 33 -19.60 5.97 0.52
N ASP A 34 -20.85 6.41 0.56
CA ASP A 34 -21.90 5.91 -0.35
C ASP A 34 -21.64 6.36 -1.79
N ARG A 35 -21.20 7.60 -2.00
CA ARG A 35 -20.76 8.09 -3.33
C ARG A 35 -19.57 7.29 -3.86
N ASN A 36 -18.57 7.02 -3.03
CA ASN A 36 -17.41 6.22 -3.41
C ASN A 36 -17.84 4.80 -3.85
N ARG A 37 -18.76 4.17 -3.13
CA ARG A 37 -19.31 2.85 -3.49
C ARG A 37 -20.07 2.91 -4.81
N ALA A 38 -20.94 3.90 -4.98
CA ALA A 38 -21.71 4.10 -6.21
C ALA A 38 -20.80 4.31 -7.42
N TYR A 39 -19.76 5.16 -7.28
CA TYR A 39 -18.76 5.41 -8.32
C TYR A 39 -18.02 4.13 -8.70
N TYR A 40 -17.55 3.36 -7.71
CA TYR A 40 -16.86 2.09 -7.94
C TYR A 40 -17.76 1.08 -8.65
N ALA A 41 -19.02 0.96 -8.24
CA ALA A 41 -20.00 0.07 -8.84
C ALA A 41 -20.32 0.46 -10.29
N LYS A 42 -20.51 1.76 -10.57
CA LYS A 42 -20.75 2.29 -11.92
C LYS A 42 -19.62 1.95 -12.89
N ASN A 43 -18.38 2.02 -12.45
CA ASN A 43 -17.20 1.82 -13.28
C ASN A 43 -16.59 0.41 -13.13
N ARG A 44 -17.33 -0.55 -12.56
CA ARG A 44 -16.82 -1.88 -12.19
C ARG A 44 -16.13 -2.63 -13.34
N ALA A 45 -16.68 -2.57 -14.55
CA ALA A 45 -16.09 -3.25 -15.72
C ALA A 45 -14.72 -2.68 -16.08
N LEU A 46 -14.60 -1.34 -16.09
CA LEU A 46 -13.33 -0.64 -16.32
C LEU A 46 -12.33 -0.97 -15.22
N HIS A 47 -12.72 -0.86 -13.96
CA HIS A 47 -11.84 -1.15 -12.81
C HIS A 47 -11.33 -2.59 -12.86
N ARG A 48 -12.19 -3.56 -13.23
CA ARG A 48 -11.77 -4.96 -13.36
C ARG A 48 -10.70 -5.15 -14.45
N SER A 49 -10.83 -4.50 -15.61
CA SER A 49 -9.82 -4.58 -16.66
C SER A 49 -8.50 -3.96 -16.24
N VAL A 50 -8.53 -2.83 -15.51
CA VAL A 50 -7.34 -2.18 -14.97
C VAL A 50 -6.66 -3.06 -13.92
N VAL A 51 -7.43 -3.68 -13.01
CA VAL A 51 -6.91 -4.62 -12.01
C VAL A 51 -6.19 -5.79 -12.68
N LEU A 52 -6.80 -6.41 -13.70
CA LEU A 52 -6.17 -7.53 -14.41
C LEU A 52 -4.85 -7.10 -15.06
N ARG A 53 -4.86 -5.98 -15.79
CA ARG A 53 -3.66 -5.45 -16.43
C ARG A 53 -2.56 -5.12 -15.43
N LEU A 54 -2.91 -4.46 -14.33
CA LEU A 54 -1.95 -4.09 -13.29
C LEU A 54 -1.40 -5.31 -12.56
N THR A 55 -2.25 -6.32 -12.30
CA THR A 55 -1.82 -7.60 -11.72
C THR A 55 -0.78 -8.29 -12.60
N GLU A 56 -0.99 -8.34 -13.92
CA GLU A 56 -0.02 -8.91 -14.85
C GLU A 56 1.29 -8.11 -14.88
N GLN A 57 1.22 -6.78 -14.86
CA GLN A 57 2.42 -5.94 -14.81
C GLN A 57 3.22 -6.15 -13.53
N ILE A 58 2.55 -6.19 -12.37
CA ILE A 58 3.20 -6.45 -11.07
C ILE A 58 3.84 -7.84 -11.08
N ARG A 59 3.11 -8.87 -11.55
CA ARG A 59 3.62 -10.24 -11.63
C ARG A 59 4.86 -10.35 -12.50
N ASN A 60 4.85 -9.70 -13.66
CA ASN A 60 6.01 -9.67 -14.57
C ASN A 60 7.20 -8.94 -13.94
N CYS A 61 6.98 -7.81 -13.26
CA CYS A 61 8.04 -7.14 -12.50
C CYS A 61 8.66 -8.06 -11.44
N ILE A 62 7.83 -8.76 -10.67
CA ILE A 62 8.31 -9.69 -9.64
C ILE A 62 9.14 -10.82 -10.28
N LEU A 63 8.65 -11.43 -11.35
CA LEU A 63 9.35 -12.51 -12.07
C LEU A 63 10.71 -12.07 -12.63
N VAL A 64 10.79 -10.87 -13.19
CA VAL A 64 12.06 -10.31 -13.71
C VAL A 64 13.08 -10.10 -12.59
N HIS A 65 12.63 -9.65 -11.42
CA HIS A 65 13.51 -9.45 -10.27
C HIS A 65 13.80 -10.70 -9.45
N GLN A 66 13.07 -11.80 -9.71
CA GLN A 66 13.26 -13.10 -9.10
C GLN A 66 14.23 -14.01 -9.88
N GLN A 67 14.93 -13.49 -10.89
CA GLN A 67 15.97 -14.28 -11.54
C GLN A 67 17.02 -14.67 -10.50
N PRO A 68 17.28 -15.96 -10.31
CA PRO A 68 18.24 -16.42 -9.32
C PRO A 68 19.60 -15.80 -9.63
N ASN A 69 20.11 -15.01 -8.72
CA ASN A 69 21.50 -14.59 -8.79
C ASN A 69 22.37 -15.83 -8.69
N ALA A 70 22.94 -16.24 -9.83
CA ALA A 70 23.86 -17.35 -9.85
C ALA A 70 25.15 -16.91 -9.12
N ARG A 71 25.30 -17.39 -7.88
CA ARG A 71 26.54 -17.22 -7.14
C ARG A 71 27.57 -18.23 -7.61
N ILE A 72 28.78 -17.76 -7.83
CA ILE A 72 29.91 -18.64 -8.15
C ILE A 72 30.31 -19.37 -6.86
N ALA A 73 30.26 -20.70 -6.91
CA ALA A 73 30.51 -21.58 -5.77
C ALA A 73 31.45 -22.72 -6.12
N ARG A 74 31.82 -23.50 -5.11
CA ARG A 74 32.63 -24.71 -5.28
C ARG A 74 31.79 -25.96 -5.55
N SER A 75 30.46 -25.85 -5.55
CA SER A 75 29.51 -26.94 -5.81
C SER A 75 28.25 -26.39 -6.48
N GLY A 76 27.59 -27.19 -7.31
CA GLY A 76 26.39 -26.80 -8.04
C GLY A 76 26.44 -27.22 -9.52
N ALA A 77 25.78 -26.47 -10.40
CA ALA A 77 25.89 -26.70 -11.85
C ALA A 77 27.21 -26.15 -12.38
N LEU A 78 27.97 -26.98 -13.13
CA LEU A 78 29.24 -26.59 -13.73
C LEU A 78 29.04 -25.41 -14.69
N ASP A 79 29.87 -24.35 -14.55
CA ASP A 79 29.90 -23.23 -15.48
C ASP A 79 30.94 -23.48 -16.58
N PRO A 80 30.53 -23.84 -17.82
CA PRO A 80 31.47 -24.17 -18.89
C PRO A 80 32.46 -23.06 -19.21
N GLU A 81 32.06 -21.81 -19.04
CA GLU A 81 32.92 -20.64 -19.31
C GLU A 81 34.03 -20.45 -18.27
N ARG A 82 33.94 -21.15 -17.13
CA ARG A 82 34.87 -21.00 -16.00
C ARG A 82 35.69 -22.27 -15.73
N VAL A 83 35.42 -23.38 -16.40
CA VAL A 83 36.15 -24.66 -16.21
C VAL A 83 37.66 -24.50 -16.35
N TRP A 84 38.12 -23.63 -17.25
CA TRP A 84 39.53 -23.37 -17.44
C TRP A 84 40.25 -22.82 -16.17
N ARG A 85 39.53 -22.29 -15.20
CA ARG A 85 40.11 -21.79 -13.96
C ARG A 85 40.59 -22.87 -13.03
N THR A 86 40.11 -24.11 -13.20
CA THR A 86 40.61 -25.25 -12.42
C THR A 86 42.10 -25.53 -12.68
N VAL A 87 42.62 -25.16 -13.86
CA VAL A 87 44.05 -25.22 -14.17
C VAL A 87 44.89 -24.23 -13.37
N MET A 88 44.23 -23.22 -12.79
CA MET A 88 44.85 -22.16 -11.95
C MET A 88 44.53 -22.37 -10.45
N ASP A 89 44.19 -23.57 -10.03
CA ASP A 89 43.81 -23.89 -8.63
C ASP A 89 42.60 -23.13 -8.11
N ASP A 90 41.71 -22.57 -8.98
CA ASP A 90 40.45 -21.94 -8.58
C ASP A 90 39.29 -22.93 -8.76
N ASP A 91 38.84 -23.50 -7.63
CA ASP A 91 37.74 -24.49 -7.60
C ASP A 91 36.35 -23.83 -7.76
N ARG A 92 36.25 -22.53 -7.89
CA ARG A 92 34.99 -21.78 -8.00
C ARG A 92 34.49 -21.74 -9.45
N VAL A 93 34.15 -22.91 -9.97
CA VAL A 93 33.72 -23.11 -11.36
C VAL A 93 32.25 -23.54 -11.45
N PHE A 94 31.53 -23.56 -10.34
CA PHE A 94 30.14 -23.96 -10.30
C PHE A 94 29.23 -22.73 -10.09
N ARG A 95 28.06 -22.76 -10.75
CA ARG A 95 26.95 -21.85 -10.48
C ARG A 95 26.03 -22.53 -9.46
N CYS A 96 25.91 -21.96 -8.30
CA CYS A 96 24.86 -22.31 -7.34
C CYS A 96 23.73 -21.29 -7.50
N ALA A 97 22.52 -21.76 -7.80
CA ALA A 97 21.34 -20.93 -7.67
C ALA A 97 21.18 -20.65 -6.19
N GLU A 98 21.45 -19.44 -5.76
CA GLU A 98 21.03 -19.00 -4.44
C GLU A 98 19.50 -18.93 -4.53
N GLU A 99 18.80 -19.86 -3.90
CA GLU A 99 17.40 -19.67 -3.57
C GLU A 99 17.37 -18.48 -2.62
N GLU A 100 17.38 -17.28 -3.17
CA GLU A 100 16.96 -16.13 -2.39
C GLU A 100 15.56 -16.50 -1.89
N ASN A 101 15.46 -16.76 -0.60
CA ASN A 101 14.18 -16.78 0.10
C ASN A 101 13.44 -15.56 -0.43
N HIS A 102 12.42 -15.81 -1.27
CA HIS A 102 11.64 -14.75 -1.89
C HIS A 102 11.29 -13.79 -0.79
N SER A 103 12.02 -12.67 -0.74
CA SER A 103 11.85 -11.73 0.33
C SER A 103 10.45 -11.18 0.18
N SER A 104 9.54 -11.83 0.87
CA SER A 104 8.17 -11.37 0.97
C SER A 104 8.24 -9.93 1.46
N PHE A 105 7.60 -9.03 0.75
CA PHE A 105 7.47 -7.64 1.18
C PHE A 105 6.00 -7.34 1.40
N THR A 106 5.73 -6.40 2.27
CA THR A 106 4.41 -5.82 2.48
C THR A 106 4.33 -4.46 1.84
N VAL A 107 3.15 -4.05 1.46
CA VAL A 107 2.91 -2.73 0.88
C VAL A 107 1.97 -1.94 1.79
N ASP A 108 2.40 -0.73 2.13
CA ASP A 108 1.61 0.27 2.80
C ASP A 108 1.22 1.36 1.79
N LEU A 109 -0.08 1.45 1.47
CA LEU A 109 -0.63 2.51 0.64
C LEU A 109 -1.10 3.66 1.54
N LEU A 110 -0.53 4.83 1.35
CA LEU A 110 -0.88 6.04 2.08
C LEU A 110 -1.59 7.02 1.15
N LEU A 111 -2.87 7.28 1.39
CA LEU A 111 -3.71 8.16 0.58
C LEU A 111 -3.75 9.55 1.20
N ASP A 112 -3.47 10.57 0.40
CA ASP A 112 -3.65 11.96 0.80
C ASP A 112 -5.16 12.28 0.88
N ALA A 113 -5.65 12.58 2.07
CA ALA A 113 -7.04 12.95 2.34
C ALA A 113 -7.19 14.43 2.74
N SER A 114 -6.34 15.30 2.21
CA SER A 114 -6.44 16.74 2.41
C SER A 114 -7.63 17.36 1.65
N ALA A 115 -8.07 18.54 2.07
CA ALA A 115 -9.21 19.24 1.47
C ALA A 115 -9.04 19.57 -0.01
N SER A 116 -7.80 19.67 -0.50
CA SER A 116 -7.52 19.82 -1.94
C SER A 116 -8.05 18.66 -2.79
N ARG A 117 -8.35 17.50 -2.17
CA ARG A 117 -8.86 16.28 -2.82
C ARG A 117 -10.38 16.16 -2.83
N LEU A 118 -11.11 17.14 -2.31
CA LEU A 118 -12.58 17.12 -2.22
C LEU A 118 -13.28 16.85 -3.56
N HIS A 119 -12.70 17.32 -4.67
CA HIS A 119 -13.28 17.18 -6.01
C HIS A 119 -13.00 15.83 -6.69
N CYS A 120 -12.10 15.00 -6.14
CA CYS A 120 -11.68 13.73 -6.75
C CYS A 120 -11.68 12.55 -5.76
N GLN A 121 -12.46 12.64 -4.68
CA GLN A 121 -12.50 11.63 -3.62
C GLN A 121 -12.85 10.23 -4.14
N GLU A 122 -13.85 10.14 -5.02
CA GLU A 122 -14.31 8.89 -5.61
C GLU A 122 -13.20 8.22 -6.44
N VAL A 123 -12.43 9.02 -7.16
CA VAL A 123 -11.33 8.55 -8.01
C VAL A 123 -10.20 8.01 -7.14
N ILE A 124 -9.81 8.73 -6.07
CA ILE A 124 -8.75 8.30 -5.14
C ILE A 124 -9.14 7.01 -4.43
N ALA A 125 -10.38 6.92 -3.93
CA ALA A 125 -10.90 5.71 -3.30
C ALA A 125 -10.90 4.52 -4.27
N ALA A 126 -11.27 4.74 -5.54
CA ALA A 126 -11.24 3.71 -6.57
C ALA A 126 -9.80 3.29 -6.89
N GLN A 127 -8.86 4.22 -7.03
CA GLN A 127 -7.44 3.92 -7.28
C GLN A 127 -6.83 3.13 -6.13
N GLY A 128 -7.07 3.53 -4.87
CA GLY A 128 -6.63 2.79 -3.69
C GLY A 128 -7.20 1.36 -3.68
N SER A 129 -8.46 1.19 -4.07
CA SER A 129 -9.11 -0.12 -4.17
C SER A 129 -8.51 -0.99 -5.28
N ILE A 130 -8.25 -0.41 -6.46
CA ILE A 130 -7.64 -1.09 -7.62
C ILE A 130 -6.23 -1.57 -7.26
N LEU A 131 -5.39 -0.70 -6.70
CA LEU A 131 -4.04 -1.04 -6.29
C LEU A 131 -4.03 -2.14 -5.22
N ALA A 132 -4.85 -1.98 -4.18
CA ALA A 132 -4.95 -2.98 -3.12
C ALA A 132 -5.40 -4.34 -3.64
N GLN A 133 -6.36 -4.37 -4.59
CA GLN A 133 -6.85 -5.59 -5.22
C GLN A 133 -5.79 -6.26 -6.09
N SER A 134 -5.05 -5.47 -6.88
CA SER A 134 -3.99 -5.97 -7.76
C SER A 134 -2.82 -6.56 -6.97
N LEU A 135 -2.40 -5.90 -5.89
CA LEU A 135 -1.35 -6.39 -4.99
C LEU A 135 -1.78 -7.67 -4.27
N ALA A 136 -3.02 -7.70 -3.75
CA ALA A 136 -3.57 -8.88 -3.10
C ALA A 136 -3.69 -10.08 -4.07
N ALA A 137 -4.03 -9.84 -5.34
CA ALA A 137 -4.07 -10.87 -6.38
C ALA A 137 -2.68 -11.45 -6.72
N CYS A 138 -1.61 -10.69 -6.46
CA CYS A 138 -0.22 -11.17 -6.54
C CYS A 138 0.27 -11.83 -5.24
N GLY A 139 -0.58 -11.98 -4.23
CA GLY A 139 -0.21 -12.56 -2.93
C GLY A 139 0.58 -11.59 -2.02
N ILE A 140 0.64 -10.29 -2.36
CA ILE A 140 1.36 -9.28 -1.60
C ILE A 140 0.42 -8.73 -0.52
N PRO A 141 0.79 -8.82 0.78
CA PRO A 141 0.03 -8.21 1.85
C PRO A 141 0.01 -6.70 1.70
N VAL A 142 -1.19 -6.11 1.77
CA VAL A 142 -1.38 -4.67 1.59
C VAL A 142 -2.22 -4.08 2.72
N ARG A 143 -1.73 -2.98 3.29
CA ARG A 143 -2.47 -2.10 4.20
C ARG A 143 -2.74 -0.78 3.48
N VAL A 144 -3.94 -0.24 3.66
CA VAL A 144 -4.34 1.04 3.08
C VAL A 144 -4.71 1.98 4.21
N SER A 145 -4.04 3.12 4.24
CA SER A 145 -4.28 4.18 5.21
C SER A 145 -4.53 5.51 4.49
N CYS A 146 -5.21 6.43 5.13
CA CYS A 146 -5.31 7.81 4.65
C CYS A 146 -4.92 8.77 5.76
N PHE A 147 -4.44 9.95 5.38
CA PHE A 147 -4.06 10.98 6.34
C PHE A 147 -4.68 12.33 6.01
N SER A 148 -4.96 13.08 7.05
CA SER A 148 -5.36 14.49 6.99
C SER A 148 -4.93 15.20 8.26
N SER A 149 -4.84 16.52 8.23
CA SER A 149 -4.50 17.33 9.41
C SER A 149 -5.65 18.27 9.75
N LEU A 150 -6.20 18.11 10.95
CA LEU A 150 -7.31 18.88 11.48
C LEU A 150 -6.90 19.57 12.79
N ARG A 151 -7.14 20.86 12.92
CA ARG A 151 -6.88 21.65 14.15
C ARG A 151 -5.47 21.43 14.73
N GLY A 152 -4.44 21.28 13.87
CA GLY A 152 -3.05 21.11 14.29
C GLY A 152 -2.61 19.65 14.51
N TYR A 153 -3.52 18.71 14.49
CA TYR A 153 -3.24 17.27 14.64
C TYR A 153 -3.24 16.58 13.27
N THR A 154 -2.24 15.75 13.02
CA THR A 154 -2.25 14.85 11.86
C THR A 154 -2.86 13.53 12.28
N VAL A 155 -3.92 13.14 11.60
CA VAL A 155 -4.66 11.89 11.84
C VAL A 155 -4.32 10.91 10.72
N LEU A 156 -3.82 9.74 11.09
CA LEU A 156 -3.64 8.60 10.21
C LEU A 156 -4.77 7.60 10.48
N ARG A 157 -5.58 7.31 9.46
CA ARG A 157 -6.69 6.38 9.57
C ARG A 157 -6.44 5.16 8.70
N VAL A 158 -6.43 3.98 9.31
CA VAL A 158 -6.34 2.72 8.58
C VAL A 158 -7.70 2.39 7.99
N LEU A 159 -7.77 2.27 6.66
CA LEU A 159 -8.97 1.91 5.90
C LEU A 159 -9.05 0.40 5.67
N LYS A 160 -7.90 -0.26 5.54
CA LYS A 160 -7.78 -1.70 5.37
C LYS A 160 -6.49 -2.19 6.02
N GLY A 161 -6.60 -3.13 6.94
CA GLY A 161 -5.44 -3.82 7.56
C GLY A 161 -4.94 -5.01 6.73
N PHE A 162 -3.75 -5.54 7.08
CA PHE A 162 -3.16 -6.70 6.39
C PHE A 162 -4.03 -7.95 6.47
N LYS A 163 -4.70 -8.19 7.61
CA LYS A 163 -5.54 -9.37 7.85
C LYS A 163 -6.93 -9.26 7.22
N GLU A 164 -7.35 -8.07 6.84
CA GLU A 164 -8.67 -7.84 6.24
C GLU A 164 -8.69 -8.25 4.77
N LYS A 165 -9.59 -9.16 4.41
CA LYS A 165 -9.84 -9.55 3.01
C LYS A 165 -10.76 -8.56 2.28
N SER A 166 -11.62 -7.86 3.02
CA SER A 166 -12.59 -6.92 2.47
C SER A 166 -11.93 -5.60 2.09
N LEU A 167 -12.26 -5.10 0.90
CA LEU A 167 -11.83 -3.78 0.41
C LEU A 167 -12.85 -2.68 0.73
N GLN A 168 -13.97 -3.03 1.37
CA GLN A 168 -15.06 -2.08 1.66
C GLN A 168 -14.63 -0.92 2.55
N GLY A 169 -13.64 -1.14 3.42
CA GLY A 169 -13.08 -0.08 4.26
C GLY A 169 -12.47 1.07 3.44
N ILE A 170 -11.93 0.80 2.25
CA ILE A 170 -11.33 1.83 1.39
C ILE A 170 -12.40 2.82 0.87
N CYS A 171 -13.65 2.35 0.71
CA CYS A 171 -14.75 3.25 0.34
C CYS A 171 -15.05 4.31 1.41
N GLN A 172 -14.58 4.13 2.66
CA GLN A 172 -14.70 5.12 3.72
C GLN A 172 -13.68 6.27 3.60
N TYR A 173 -12.93 6.32 2.51
CA TYR A 173 -12.05 7.46 2.22
C TYR A 173 -12.87 8.75 2.20
N PHE A 174 -12.39 9.75 2.96
CA PHE A 174 -13.01 11.06 3.07
C PHE A 174 -11.92 12.12 3.20
N ALA A 175 -11.94 13.10 2.30
CA ALA A 175 -10.99 14.20 2.30
C ALA A 175 -11.45 15.31 3.23
N SER A 176 -10.55 15.79 4.10
CA SER A 176 -10.81 16.88 5.04
C SER A 176 -9.50 17.45 5.55
N GLY A 177 -9.53 18.72 5.99
CA GLY A 177 -8.39 19.34 6.65
C GLY A 177 -7.22 19.67 5.71
N TRP A 178 -6.02 19.80 6.31
CA TRP A 178 -4.81 20.27 5.64
C TRP A 178 -3.88 19.13 5.28
N ASN A 179 -2.98 19.38 4.33
CA ASN A 179 -1.90 18.46 4.01
C ASN A 179 -0.66 18.76 4.88
N ARG A 180 -0.10 17.70 5.51
CA ARG A 180 1.17 17.73 6.23
C ARG A 180 1.93 16.41 5.97
N ASP A 181 2.46 16.26 4.76
CA ASP A 181 3.11 15.03 4.29
C ASP A 181 4.22 14.53 5.21
N GLY A 182 5.07 15.44 5.71
CA GLY A 182 6.18 15.07 6.59
C GLY A 182 5.72 14.41 7.90
N LEU A 183 4.63 14.92 8.52
CA LEU A 183 4.06 14.32 9.72
C LEU A 183 3.32 13.01 9.40
N ALA A 184 2.67 12.95 8.24
CA ALA A 184 1.98 11.74 7.79
C ALA A 184 2.97 10.60 7.52
N LEU A 185 4.09 10.88 6.86
CA LEU A 185 5.16 9.90 6.62
C LEU A 185 5.79 9.41 7.92
N ARG A 186 6.00 10.32 8.89
CA ARG A 186 6.49 9.95 10.22
C ARG A 186 5.50 9.04 10.94
N ALA A 187 4.22 9.39 10.95
CA ALA A 187 3.17 8.57 11.55
C ALA A 187 3.03 7.21 10.87
N ALA A 188 3.19 7.15 9.53
CA ALA A 188 3.21 5.89 8.81
C ALA A 188 4.43 5.03 9.17
N GLY A 189 5.61 5.64 9.35
CA GLY A 189 6.81 4.95 9.85
C GLY A 189 6.61 4.38 11.25
N ASP A 190 6.01 5.15 12.17
CA ASP A 190 5.68 4.71 13.52
C ASP A 190 4.66 3.55 13.48
N LEU A 191 3.66 3.62 12.59
CA LEU A 191 2.68 2.54 12.40
C LEU A 191 3.34 1.26 11.88
N ILE A 192 4.29 1.35 10.94
CA ILE A 192 5.07 0.20 10.45
C ILE A 192 5.90 -0.40 11.58
N GLY A 193 6.52 0.43 12.42
CA GLY A 193 7.28 -0.02 13.58
C GLY A 193 6.42 -0.74 14.63
N PHE A 194 5.15 -0.33 14.78
CA PHE A 194 4.21 -0.93 15.73
C PHE A 194 3.55 -2.21 15.19
N ASP A 195 3.12 -2.20 13.93
CA ASP A 195 2.51 -3.34 13.23
C ASP A 195 3.22 -3.58 11.89
N PRO A 196 4.38 -4.26 11.92
CA PRO A 196 5.21 -4.46 10.72
C PRO A 196 4.57 -5.39 9.68
N GLY A 197 3.43 -6.03 10.00
CA GLY A 197 2.84 -6.98 9.08
C GLY A 197 3.64 -8.28 8.95
N PRO A 198 3.32 -9.13 7.94
CA PRO A 198 3.87 -10.48 7.83
C PRO A 198 5.27 -10.57 7.23
N ALA A 199 5.83 -9.51 6.64
CA ALA A 199 7.11 -9.55 5.93
C ALA A 199 8.12 -8.56 6.53
N ALA A 200 9.41 -8.89 6.38
CA ALA A 200 10.50 -8.08 6.91
C ALA A 200 10.80 -6.80 6.09
N ARG A 201 10.37 -6.75 4.84
CA ARG A 201 10.56 -5.59 3.95
C ARG A 201 9.23 -4.87 3.75
N HIS A 202 9.27 -3.53 3.81
CA HIS A 202 8.11 -2.67 3.64
C HIS A 202 8.30 -1.72 2.48
N LEU A 203 7.28 -1.61 1.64
CA LEU A 203 7.19 -0.60 0.59
C LEU A 203 6.07 0.37 0.95
N LEU A 204 6.43 1.61 1.25
CA LEU A 204 5.46 2.68 1.48
C LEU A 204 5.22 3.43 0.17
N ILE A 205 3.97 3.46 -0.29
CA ILE A 205 3.55 4.19 -1.49
C ILE A 205 2.61 5.32 -1.08
N LEU A 206 3.06 6.56 -1.29
CA LEU A 206 2.22 7.75 -1.10
C LEU A 206 1.48 8.07 -2.41
N LEU A 207 0.15 8.05 -2.35
CA LEU A 207 -0.72 8.44 -3.45
C LEU A 207 -1.23 9.86 -3.20
N SER A 208 -0.65 10.81 -3.92
CA SER A 208 -1.10 12.19 -3.99
C SER A 208 -1.33 12.52 -5.47
N LEU A 209 -2.60 12.75 -5.86
CA LEU A 209 -2.91 13.20 -7.21
C LEU A 209 -2.48 14.66 -7.35
N ILE A 210 -1.38 14.88 -8.05
CA ILE A 210 -1.04 16.21 -8.54
C ILE A 210 -1.96 16.49 -9.72
N HIS A 211 -2.79 17.50 -9.63
CA HIS A 211 -3.51 18.02 -10.80
C HIS A 211 -2.45 18.57 -11.74
N ILE A 212 -2.12 17.81 -12.78
CA ILE A 212 -1.52 18.40 -13.96
C ILE A 212 -2.69 19.11 -14.64
N SER A 213 -2.80 20.41 -14.40
CA SER A 213 -3.63 21.28 -15.22
C SER A 213 -3.06 21.15 -16.63
N GLU A 214 -3.79 20.50 -17.51
CA GLU A 214 -3.48 20.55 -18.93
C GLU A 214 -3.46 22.01 -19.37
N PRO A 215 -2.49 22.41 -20.20
CA PRO A 215 -2.36 23.77 -20.71
C PRO A 215 -3.54 24.19 -21.57
#